data_ba7d34bd5151bbd6c79f15cac9eed67e
#
_entry.id   ba7d34bd5151bbd6c79f15cac9eed67e
#
_cell.length_a   1.000
_cell.length_b   1.000
_cell.length_c   1.000
_cell.angle_alpha   90.00
_cell.angle_beta   90.00
_cell.angle_gamma   90.00
#
_symmetry.space_group_name_H-M   'P 1'
#
loop_
_entity.id
_entity.type
_entity.pdbx_description
1 polymer ?
#
loop_
_entity_poly.entity_id
_entity_poly.type
_entity_poly.pdbx_seq_one_letter_code
_entity_poly.pdbx_strand_id
1 'polypeptide(L)'
;MLEIIFVAVLLLSSITLIFIERGLTKKNVAILLINYAFLFATIIVIGANWRMIPAYFLLFVLTLQVFLKPKTTAVSKKLVMKVLKGLGIIVTAIAMFTLPLLFPIITLPEPTGKYTVGTKAFHLIDKNRKETTVPNNHRDRELMIQVYYPAEKGSGNPSTYFENINELAEQLAVTNGAPYIVTTHLGLTKTHSYQDAKPLQAQEKFPLLLFGHGMGLYGQQNTFQLEELASQGYVVIALNFTGYAATTIFPNGNRVDSIPIENTPTALNTIVQKWEQDTTFVLNEVIEGNFDKSFKTIADLINYDKIGMFGHSFGGATSAQMLVKDTRIKAAIDMDGGLFGDPMPKDGPQKPFMLMNAEATIHFMKEAKNQKITGIQNELLEIVYLRNKTIEKPGVYTVVIPKTNHTSFTDLAAFSPIINEPDEDVAANYTLINKLVTSFFDQNLKGINENHLEDIQKQYPELQLIKH
;
A
#
# COMPACT_ATOMS: atom_id res chain seq x y z
N MET A 1 -0.35 -0.61 21.60
CA MET A 1 -0.20 -0.70 23.06
C MET A 1 -0.99 0.38 23.81
N LEU A 2 -0.87 1.67 23.50
CA LEU A 2 -1.55 2.75 24.23
C LEU A 2 -3.09 2.67 24.16
N GLU A 3 -3.67 2.36 22.98
CA GLU A 3 -5.13 2.14 22.83
C GLU A 3 -5.63 1.00 23.73
N ILE A 4 -4.89 -0.11 23.81
CA ILE A 4 -5.27 -1.26 24.65
C ILE A 4 -5.26 -0.88 26.14
N ILE A 5 -4.25 -0.12 26.58
CA ILE A 5 -4.16 0.37 27.96
C ILE A 5 -5.36 1.29 28.27
N PHE A 6 -5.66 2.24 27.37
CA PHE A 6 -6.81 3.13 27.53
C PHE A 6 -8.11 2.34 27.64
N VAL A 7 -8.36 1.38 26.74
CA VAL A 7 -9.55 0.52 26.76
C VAL A 7 -9.65 -0.27 28.07
N ALA A 8 -8.55 -0.87 28.54
CA ALA A 8 -8.53 -1.63 29.79
C ALA A 8 -8.86 -0.75 31.01
N VAL A 9 -8.26 0.44 31.12
CA VAL A 9 -8.54 1.41 32.20
C VAL A 9 -9.99 1.85 32.13
N LEU A 10 -10.52 2.12 30.93
CA LEU A 10 -11.91 2.56 30.76
C LEU A 10 -12.91 1.47 31.15
N LEU A 11 -12.67 0.21 30.81
CA LEU A 11 -13.53 -0.92 31.19
C LEU A 11 -13.53 -1.13 32.74
N LEU A 12 -12.36 -1.12 33.35
CA LEU A 12 -12.26 -1.21 34.83
C LEU A 12 -12.99 -0.04 35.52
N SER A 13 -12.84 1.16 34.97
CA SER A 13 -13.54 2.36 35.47
C SER A 13 -15.06 2.24 35.30
N SER A 14 -15.54 1.64 34.22
CA SER A 14 -16.96 1.48 33.93
C SER A 14 -17.67 0.58 34.96
N ILE A 15 -17.00 -0.49 35.40
CA ILE A 15 -17.52 -1.37 36.47
C ILE A 15 -17.73 -0.56 37.76
N THR A 16 -16.72 0.21 38.15
CA THR A 16 -16.79 1.03 39.36
C THR A 16 -17.90 2.09 39.28
N LEU A 17 -17.90 2.90 38.22
CA LEU A 17 -18.81 4.03 38.09
C LEU A 17 -20.25 3.63 37.80
N ILE A 18 -20.49 2.50 37.12
CA ILE A 18 -21.86 2.07 36.77
C ILE A 18 -22.50 1.22 37.86
N PHE A 19 -21.75 0.32 38.52
CA PHE A 19 -22.30 -0.69 39.40
C PHE A 19 -22.06 -0.38 40.91
N ILE A 20 -20.95 0.27 41.29
CA ILE A 20 -20.53 0.44 42.69
C ILE A 20 -20.90 1.83 43.23
N GLU A 21 -20.52 2.89 42.51
CA GLU A 21 -20.67 4.27 43.01
C GLU A 21 -21.38 5.17 41.97
N ARG A 22 -22.26 6.06 42.48
CA ARG A 22 -22.97 7.03 41.65
C ARG A 22 -22.82 8.44 42.22
N GLY A 23 -22.78 9.41 41.31
CA GLY A 23 -22.77 10.84 41.64
C GLY A 23 -21.40 11.46 41.75
N LEU A 24 -21.36 12.75 42.02
CA LEU A 24 -20.18 13.60 42.00
C LEU A 24 -19.39 13.43 43.33
N THR A 25 -18.55 12.42 43.41
CA THR A 25 -17.60 12.22 44.51
C THR A 25 -16.17 12.54 44.05
N LYS A 26 -15.26 12.89 44.97
CA LYS A 26 -13.84 13.12 44.64
C LYS A 26 -13.22 11.91 43.95
N LYS A 27 -13.60 10.69 44.36
CA LYS A 27 -13.13 9.44 43.78
C LYS A 27 -13.59 9.27 42.31
N ASN A 28 -14.88 9.51 42.04
CA ASN A 28 -15.44 9.37 40.68
C ASN A 28 -14.86 10.42 39.74
N VAL A 29 -14.65 11.65 40.22
CA VAL A 29 -13.97 12.69 39.45
C VAL A 29 -12.51 12.28 39.13
N ALA A 30 -11.79 11.74 40.12
CA ALA A 30 -10.42 11.26 39.89
C ALA A 30 -10.35 10.13 38.85
N ILE A 31 -11.30 9.17 38.90
CA ILE A 31 -11.40 8.10 37.89
C ILE A 31 -11.63 8.69 36.49
N LEU A 32 -12.52 9.66 36.33
CA LEU A 32 -12.74 10.31 35.03
C LEU A 32 -11.49 11.05 34.55
N LEU A 33 -10.80 11.78 35.41
CA LEU A 33 -9.58 12.50 35.07
C LEU A 33 -8.47 11.55 34.55
N ILE A 34 -8.33 10.37 35.18
CA ILE A 34 -7.40 9.33 34.72
C ILE A 34 -7.78 8.87 33.30
N ASN A 35 -9.06 8.58 33.05
CA ASN A 35 -9.50 8.15 31.70
C ASN A 35 -9.29 9.25 30.65
N TYR A 36 -9.57 10.51 30.95
CA TYR A 36 -9.28 11.62 30.06
C TYR A 36 -7.79 11.81 29.82
N ALA A 37 -6.94 11.60 30.82
CA ALA A 37 -5.48 11.64 30.64
C ALA A 37 -5.02 10.55 29.63
N PHE A 38 -5.52 9.31 29.73
CA PHE A 38 -5.25 8.25 28.76
C PHE A 38 -5.83 8.56 27.38
N LEU A 39 -7.04 9.11 27.29
CA LEU A 39 -7.65 9.56 26.04
C LEU A 39 -6.75 10.60 25.36
N PHE A 40 -6.35 11.67 26.06
CA PHE A 40 -5.51 12.72 25.51
C PHE A 40 -4.13 12.19 25.09
N ALA A 41 -3.51 11.33 25.90
CA ALA A 41 -2.25 10.68 25.56
C ALA A 41 -2.39 9.85 24.27
N THR A 42 -3.50 9.09 24.13
CA THR A 42 -3.78 8.31 22.93
C THR A 42 -3.96 9.21 21.70
N ILE A 43 -4.73 10.29 21.82
CA ILE A 43 -4.96 11.25 20.73
C ILE A 43 -3.66 11.95 20.31
N ILE A 44 -2.81 12.35 21.27
CA ILE A 44 -1.55 13.03 20.99
C ILE A 44 -0.56 12.09 20.26
N VAL A 45 -0.48 10.81 20.67
CA VAL A 45 0.52 9.86 20.15
C VAL A 45 0.06 9.20 18.86
N ILE A 46 -1.22 8.87 18.74
CA ILE A 46 -1.77 8.05 17.65
C ILE A 46 -2.66 8.89 16.71
N GLY A 47 -3.33 9.90 17.23
CA GLY A 47 -4.39 10.63 16.54
C GLY A 47 -5.79 10.16 16.96
N ALA A 48 -6.77 11.04 16.78
CA ALA A 48 -8.17 10.67 16.93
C ALA A 48 -8.59 9.79 15.75
N ASN A 49 -9.23 8.66 16.03
CA ASN A 49 -9.63 7.73 14.98
C ASN A 49 -10.97 7.07 15.28
N TRP A 50 -11.69 6.70 14.20
CA TRP A 50 -13.04 6.16 14.28
C TRP A 50 -13.13 4.80 14.98
N ARG A 51 -12.07 3.98 14.96
CA ARG A 51 -12.02 2.66 15.59
C ARG A 51 -12.20 2.77 17.11
N MET A 52 -11.84 3.92 17.67
CA MET A 52 -11.95 4.23 19.10
C MET A 52 -13.27 4.94 19.47
N ILE A 53 -14.18 5.21 18.51
CA ILE A 53 -15.49 5.82 18.79
C ILE A 53 -16.26 5.10 19.91
N PRO A 54 -16.31 3.75 19.99
CA PRO A 54 -16.97 3.08 21.11
C PRO A 54 -16.38 3.44 22.47
N ALA A 55 -15.05 3.62 22.56
CA ALA A 55 -14.38 4.03 23.79
C ALA A 55 -14.69 5.50 24.14
N TYR A 56 -14.68 6.39 23.16
CA TYR A 56 -15.05 7.80 23.35
C TYR A 56 -16.49 7.92 23.81
N PHE A 57 -17.41 7.17 23.20
CA PHE A 57 -18.82 7.12 23.58
C PHE A 57 -19.01 6.59 25.00
N LEU A 58 -18.33 5.50 25.37
CA LEU A 58 -18.42 4.97 26.74
C LEU A 58 -17.92 5.98 27.77
N LEU A 59 -16.77 6.62 27.52
CA LEU A 59 -16.26 7.66 28.43
C LEU A 59 -17.23 8.85 28.57
N PHE A 60 -17.85 9.27 27.47
CA PHE A 60 -18.90 10.31 27.48
C PHE A 60 -20.09 9.89 28.33
N VAL A 61 -20.60 8.66 28.19
CA VAL A 61 -21.71 8.12 28.98
C VAL A 61 -21.33 8.06 30.47
N LEU A 62 -20.12 7.63 30.84
CA LEU A 62 -19.62 7.60 32.20
C LEU A 62 -19.55 9.01 32.79
N THR A 63 -19.10 9.98 32.02
CA THR A 63 -19.05 11.39 32.43
C THR A 63 -20.44 11.90 32.74
N LEU A 64 -21.41 11.71 31.83
CA LEU A 64 -22.80 12.10 32.10
C LEU A 64 -23.36 11.44 33.37
N GLN A 65 -23.06 10.17 33.60
CA GLN A 65 -23.53 9.42 34.75
C GLN A 65 -22.99 9.97 36.10
N VAL A 66 -21.75 10.48 36.08
CA VAL A 66 -21.16 11.10 37.31
C VAL A 66 -21.76 12.48 37.57
N PHE A 67 -22.02 13.28 36.52
CA PHE A 67 -22.51 14.66 36.68
C PHE A 67 -24.05 14.76 36.79
N LEU A 68 -24.81 13.82 36.19
CA LEU A 68 -26.27 13.86 36.25
C LEU A 68 -26.78 13.21 37.53
N LYS A 69 -27.67 13.92 38.24
CA LYS A 69 -28.32 13.40 39.46
C LYS A 69 -29.18 12.16 39.13
N PRO A 70 -29.07 11.06 39.88
CA PRO A 70 -29.90 9.90 39.68
C PRO A 70 -31.38 10.19 39.91
N LYS A 71 -32.24 9.91 38.92
CA LYS A 71 -33.70 9.91 39.16
C LYS A 71 -34.05 8.69 39.98
N THR A 72 -34.92 8.88 41.02
CA THR A 72 -35.48 7.76 41.82
C THR A 72 -36.36 6.91 40.92
N THR A 73 -35.97 5.66 40.69
CA THR A 73 -36.77 4.68 39.92
C THR A 73 -37.29 3.56 40.80
N ALA A 74 -38.48 3.01 40.47
CA ALA A 74 -39.09 1.88 41.19
C ALA A 74 -38.12 0.67 41.23
N VAL A 75 -38.19 -0.13 42.29
CA VAL A 75 -37.24 -1.26 42.54
C VAL A 75 -37.23 -2.27 41.42
N SER A 76 -38.38 -2.59 40.82
CA SER A 76 -38.50 -3.55 39.70
C SER A 76 -37.76 -3.07 38.40
N LYS A 77 -37.72 -1.76 38.15
CA LYS A 77 -37.03 -1.18 37.01
C LYS A 77 -35.51 -1.10 37.22
N LYS A 78 -35.02 -1.22 38.47
CA LYS A 78 -33.58 -1.16 38.79
C LYS A 78 -32.81 -2.38 38.29
N LEU A 79 -33.40 -3.58 38.35
CA LEU A 79 -32.77 -4.81 37.87
C LEU A 79 -32.66 -4.81 36.35
N VAL A 80 -33.75 -4.53 35.63
CA VAL A 80 -33.75 -4.44 34.16
C VAL A 80 -32.73 -3.41 33.67
N MET A 81 -32.69 -2.23 34.34
CA MET A 81 -31.72 -1.19 33.97
C MET A 81 -30.26 -1.61 34.21
N LYS A 82 -29.98 -2.39 35.26
CA LYS A 82 -28.62 -2.94 35.48
C LYS A 82 -28.23 -3.94 34.43
N VAL A 83 -29.16 -4.82 34.03
CA VAL A 83 -28.94 -5.81 32.94
C VAL A 83 -28.67 -5.10 31.62
N LEU A 84 -29.51 -4.12 31.24
CA LEU A 84 -29.34 -3.36 30.01
C LEU A 84 -28.00 -2.61 29.97
N LYS A 85 -27.57 -2.01 31.07
CA LYS A 85 -26.27 -1.36 31.22
C LYS A 85 -25.12 -2.37 31.07
N GLY A 86 -25.24 -3.53 31.69
CA GLY A 86 -24.27 -4.62 31.57
C GLY A 86 -24.13 -5.08 30.13
N LEU A 87 -25.24 -5.32 29.46
CA LEU A 87 -25.24 -5.67 28.01
C LEU A 87 -24.62 -4.56 27.17
N GLY A 88 -24.97 -3.30 27.43
CA GLY A 88 -24.36 -2.14 26.75
C GLY A 88 -22.84 -2.08 26.90
N ILE A 89 -22.32 -2.33 28.12
CA ILE A 89 -20.87 -2.39 28.34
C ILE A 89 -20.24 -3.54 27.57
N ILE A 90 -20.87 -4.73 27.57
CA ILE A 90 -20.34 -5.91 26.86
C ILE A 90 -20.28 -5.65 25.36
N VAL A 91 -21.35 -5.12 24.75
CA VAL A 91 -21.37 -4.78 23.31
C VAL A 91 -20.30 -3.74 22.98
N THR A 92 -20.20 -2.70 23.82
CA THR A 92 -19.19 -1.66 23.62
C THR A 92 -17.77 -2.21 23.79
N ALA A 93 -17.54 -3.09 24.78
CA ALA A 93 -16.25 -3.74 24.97
C ALA A 93 -15.87 -4.60 23.75
N ILE A 94 -16.80 -5.41 23.25
CA ILE A 94 -16.58 -6.18 22.01
C ILE A 94 -16.16 -5.24 20.88
N ALA A 95 -16.90 -4.15 20.65
CA ALA A 95 -16.57 -3.20 19.59
C ALA A 95 -15.21 -2.53 19.79
N MET A 96 -14.83 -2.16 21.04
CA MET A 96 -13.53 -1.54 21.36
C MET A 96 -12.33 -2.46 21.05
N PHE A 97 -12.50 -3.78 21.09
CA PHE A 97 -11.45 -4.72 20.74
C PHE A 97 -11.53 -5.16 19.27
N THR A 98 -12.74 -5.38 18.76
CA THR A 98 -12.94 -5.91 17.43
C THR A 98 -12.56 -4.89 16.33
N LEU A 99 -12.94 -3.61 16.49
CA LEU A 99 -12.66 -2.61 15.47
C LEU A 99 -11.16 -2.37 15.25
N PRO A 100 -10.30 -2.16 16.28
CA PRO A 100 -8.87 -2.06 16.08
C PRO A 100 -8.21 -3.35 15.57
N LEU A 101 -8.79 -4.53 15.83
CA LEU A 101 -8.31 -5.81 15.34
C LEU A 101 -8.62 -5.99 13.85
N LEU A 102 -9.84 -5.64 13.43
CA LEU A 102 -10.27 -5.76 12.04
C LEU A 102 -9.73 -4.64 11.13
N PHE A 103 -9.42 -3.49 11.69
CA PHE A 103 -8.86 -2.33 10.98
C PHE A 103 -7.62 -1.81 11.73
N PRO A 104 -6.50 -2.55 11.70
CA PRO A 104 -5.28 -2.14 12.39
C PRO A 104 -4.71 -0.85 11.76
N ILE A 105 -3.89 -0.12 12.50
CA ILE A 105 -3.03 0.91 11.89
C ILE A 105 -1.97 0.18 11.08
N ILE A 106 -1.85 0.53 9.81
CA ILE A 106 -0.81 -0.03 8.96
C ILE A 106 0.55 0.32 9.55
N THR A 107 1.33 -0.72 9.83
CA THR A 107 2.72 -0.60 10.28
C THR A 107 3.60 -1.20 9.20
N LEU A 108 4.33 -0.33 8.50
CA LEU A 108 5.28 -0.75 7.48
C LEU A 108 6.56 -1.28 8.16
N PRO A 109 7.25 -2.28 7.58
CA PRO A 109 8.53 -2.75 8.10
C PRO A 109 9.58 -1.63 8.02
N GLU A 110 10.46 -1.56 9.02
CA GLU A 110 11.62 -0.68 8.95
C GLU A 110 12.56 -1.12 7.80
N PRO A 111 13.01 -0.19 6.95
CA PRO A 111 13.96 -0.48 5.89
C PRO A 111 15.27 -1.07 6.44
N THR A 112 15.76 -2.14 5.82
CA THR A 112 16.93 -2.89 6.30
C THR A 112 18.27 -2.39 5.73
N GLY A 113 18.22 -1.52 4.73
CA GLY A 113 19.40 -0.98 4.07
C GLY A 113 20.14 0.06 4.91
N LYS A 114 21.31 0.45 4.44
CA LYS A 114 22.21 1.35 5.18
C LYS A 114 21.92 2.84 5.00
N TYR A 115 21.05 3.19 4.02
CA TYR A 115 20.81 4.61 3.69
C TYR A 115 19.51 5.10 4.33
N THR A 116 19.53 6.34 4.81
CA THR A 116 18.32 7.10 5.12
C THR A 116 17.54 7.34 3.83
N VAL A 117 16.23 7.21 3.87
CA VAL A 117 15.38 7.37 2.69
C VAL A 117 14.82 8.78 2.63
N GLY A 118 15.13 9.50 1.56
CA GLY A 118 14.47 10.75 1.20
C GLY A 118 13.33 10.49 0.22
N THR A 119 12.32 11.36 0.24
CA THR A 119 11.22 11.29 -0.73
C THR A 119 10.80 12.68 -1.21
N LYS A 120 10.35 12.75 -2.48
CA LYS A 120 9.86 13.99 -3.09
C LYS A 120 8.91 13.71 -4.24
N ALA A 121 7.81 14.47 -4.30
CA ALA A 121 6.84 14.42 -5.40
C ALA A 121 7.22 15.40 -6.52
N PHE A 122 6.90 15.02 -7.76
CA PHE A 122 7.09 15.89 -8.94
C PHE A 122 5.89 15.77 -9.88
N HIS A 123 5.60 16.88 -10.55
CA HIS A 123 4.55 17.00 -11.56
C HIS A 123 5.18 17.09 -12.96
N LEU A 124 4.72 16.25 -13.87
CA LEU A 124 5.19 16.20 -15.26
C LEU A 124 4.04 16.46 -16.21
N ILE A 125 4.31 17.23 -17.28
CA ILE A 125 3.32 17.58 -18.30
C ILE A 125 3.85 17.16 -19.67
N ASP A 126 3.21 16.16 -20.29
CA ASP A 126 3.53 15.73 -21.64
C ASP A 126 2.81 16.63 -22.67
N LYS A 127 3.50 17.62 -23.15
CA LYS A 127 2.98 18.58 -24.15
C LYS A 127 2.73 17.95 -25.52
N ASN A 128 3.27 16.75 -25.77
CA ASN A 128 3.13 16.05 -27.05
C ASN A 128 1.89 15.13 -27.08
N ARG A 129 1.29 14.86 -25.93
CA ARG A 129 0.11 14.00 -25.81
C ARG A 129 -1.04 14.73 -25.10
N LYS A 130 -2.24 14.60 -25.65
CA LYS A 130 -3.45 15.10 -25.00
C LYS A 130 -4.00 14.06 -24.03
N GLU A 131 -4.66 14.55 -22.99
CA GLU A 131 -5.41 13.71 -22.08
C GLU A 131 -6.61 13.10 -22.81
N THR A 132 -6.64 11.77 -22.89
CA THR A 132 -7.71 11.02 -23.56
C THR A 132 -8.44 10.07 -22.62
N THR A 133 -7.98 9.97 -21.37
CA THR A 133 -8.55 9.06 -20.38
C THR A 133 -9.76 9.70 -19.71
N VAL A 134 -9.67 11.00 -19.42
CA VAL A 134 -10.73 11.77 -18.75
C VAL A 134 -11.63 12.41 -19.79
N PRO A 135 -12.95 12.11 -19.84
CA PRO A 135 -13.86 12.69 -20.80
C PRO A 135 -13.88 14.22 -20.77
N ASN A 136 -13.98 14.84 -21.94
CA ASN A 136 -14.05 16.30 -22.12
C ASN A 136 -12.82 17.08 -21.60
N ASN A 137 -11.69 16.40 -21.36
CA ASN A 137 -10.45 17.02 -20.98
C ASN A 137 -9.54 17.18 -22.22
N HIS A 138 -9.33 18.45 -22.64
CA HIS A 138 -8.48 18.78 -23.78
C HIS A 138 -7.08 19.25 -23.37
N ARG A 139 -6.71 19.05 -22.09
CA ARG A 139 -5.40 19.43 -21.57
C ARG A 139 -4.31 18.49 -22.10
N ASP A 140 -3.08 18.88 -21.89
CA ASP A 140 -1.95 17.99 -22.08
C ASP A 140 -1.99 16.87 -21.04
N ARG A 141 -1.38 15.73 -21.34
CA ARG A 141 -1.30 14.60 -20.40
C ARG A 141 -0.42 14.98 -19.22
N GLU A 142 -0.96 14.89 -18.01
CA GLU A 142 -0.27 15.24 -16.77
C GLU A 142 -0.12 14.01 -15.88
N LEU A 143 1.05 13.84 -15.28
CA LEU A 143 1.38 12.74 -14.36
C LEU A 143 2.01 13.26 -13.08
N MET A 144 1.73 12.58 -11.98
CA MET A 144 2.48 12.74 -10.72
C MET A 144 3.44 11.57 -10.55
N ILE A 145 4.64 11.84 -10.06
CA ILE A 145 5.59 10.82 -9.63
C ILE A 145 6.03 11.08 -8.19
N GLN A 146 6.29 10.01 -7.45
CA GLN A 146 6.95 10.08 -6.14
C GLN A 146 8.32 9.43 -6.25
N VAL A 147 9.35 10.15 -5.89
CA VAL A 147 10.74 9.68 -5.95
C VAL A 147 11.25 9.35 -4.55
N TYR A 148 11.80 8.15 -4.38
CA TYR A 148 12.48 7.71 -3.17
C TYR A 148 13.97 7.55 -3.48
N TYR A 149 14.83 8.05 -2.59
CA TYR A 149 16.27 8.10 -2.86
C TYR A 149 17.12 8.04 -1.59
N PRO A 150 18.36 7.56 -1.66
CA PRO A 150 19.33 7.67 -0.58
C PRO A 150 19.57 9.14 -0.19
N ALA A 151 19.40 9.46 1.08
CA ALA A 151 19.46 10.84 1.61
C ALA A 151 20.46 11.00 2.76
N GLU A 152 20.85 12.25 3.01
CA GLU A 152 21.66 12.62 4.16
C GLU A 152 20.88 12.44 5.47
N LYS A 153 21.49 11.75 6.44
CA LYS A 153 20.88 11.52 7.75
C LYS A 153 20.58 12.84 8.47
N GLY A 154 19.35 12.93 9.01
CA GLY A 154 18.91 14.12 9.77
C GLY A 154 18.49 15.31 8.90
N SER A 155 18.34 15.11 7.59
CA SER A 155 17.76 16.11 6.69
C SER A 155 16.30 15.78 6.39
N GLY A 156 15.50 16.78 6.00
CA GLY A 156 14.08 16.65 5.70
C GLY A 156 13.18 16.52 6.94
N ASN A 157 11.88 16.37 6.70
CA ASN A 157 10.87 16.15 7.72
C ASN A 157 10.27 14.74 7.57
N PRO A 158 9.78 14.08 8.64
CA PRO A 158 9.06 12.82 8.49
C PRO A 158 7.97 12.93 7.41
N SER A 159 7.96 12.01 6.47
CA SER A 159 6.99 12.07 5.37
C SER A 159 5.63 11.52 5.79
N THR A 160 4.57 12.01 5.16
CA THR A 160 3.24 11.40 5.25
C THR A 160 3.14 10.24 4.27
N TYR A 161 2.25 9.28 4.55
CA TYR A 161 2.02 8.13 3.67
C TYR A 161 1.50 8.55 2.28
N PHE A 162 0.61 9.53 2.26
CA PHE A 162 0.10 10.18 1.06
C PHE A 162 -0.23 11.64 1.40
N GLU A 163 0.18 12.58 0.57
CA GLU A 163 0.04 14.02 0.88
C GLU A 163 -1.43 14.42 1.06
N ASN A 164 -2.30 13.98 0.15
CA ASN A 164 -3.74 14.26 0.18
C ASN A 164 -4.51 13.00 0.61
N ILE A 165 -4.25 12.55 1.83
CA ILE A 165 -4.74 11.26 2.33
C ILE A 165 -6.28 11.18 2.43
N ASN A 166 -6.95 12.29 2.66
CA ASN A 166 -8.40 12.31 2.77
C ASN A 166 -9.08 12.02 1.43
N GLU A 167 -8.57 12.62 0.35
CA GLU A 167 -9.05 12.41 -1.02
C GLU A 167 -8.76 10.98 -1.49
N LEU A 168 -7.59 10.43 -1.14
CA LEU A 168 -7.28 9.03 -1.40
C LEU A 168 -8.23 8.11 -0.64
N ALA A 169 -8.44 8.36 0.66
CA ALA A 169 -9.34 7.56 1.50
C ALA A 169 -10.78 7.60 0.99
N GLU A 170 -11.24 8.78 0.55
CA GLU A 170 -12.55 8.95 -0.07
C GLU A 170 -12.69 8.08 -1.32
N GLN A 171 -11.73 8.17 -2.24
CA GLN A 171 -11.80 7.44 -3.50
C GLN A 171 -11.66 5.92 -3.32
N LEU A 172 -10.81 5.48 -2.40
CA LEU A 172 -10.72 4.06 -2.05
C LEU A 172 -12.03 3.54 -1.45
N ALA A 173 -12.72 4.35 -0.63
CA ALA A 173 -14.03 4.00 -0.09
C ALA A 173 -15.06 3.88 -1.22
N VAL A 174 -15.12 4.83 -2.14
CA VAL A 174 -16.03 4.81 -3.29
C VAL A 174 -15.78 3.59 -4.17
N THR A 175 -14.53 3.32 -4.52
CA THR A 175 -14.16 2.20 -5.40
C THR A 175 -14.52 0.85 -4.80
N ASN A 176 -14.41 0.71 -3.47
CA ASN A 176 -14.69 -0.54 -2.76
C ASN A 176 -16.12 -0.62 -2.17
N GLY A 177 -16.98 0.36 -2.45
CA GLY A 177 -18.34 0.41 -1.90
C GLY A 177 -18.40 0.47 -0.37
N ALA A 178 -17.36 1.02 0.27
CA ALA A 178 -17.23 1.13 1.71
C ALA A 178 -17.62 2.53 2.21
N PRO A 179 -18.08 2.69 3.47
CA PRO A 179 -18.22 4.01 4.06
C PRO A 179 -16.86 4.72 4.17
N TYR A 180 -16.79 6.01 3.82
CA TYR A 180 -15.56 6.82 3.89
C TYR A 180 -14.81 6.69 5.22
N ILE A 181 -15.54 6.67 6.33
CA ILE A 181 -14.94 6.58 7.67
C ILE A 181 -14.01 5.35 7.82
N VAL A 182 -14.32 4.24 7.12
CA VAL A 182 -13.55 2.99 7.22
C VAL A 182 -12.14 3.14 6.67
N THR A 183 -11.93 4.00 5.68
CA THR A 183 -10.61 4.21 5.03
C THR A 183 -9.79 5.34 5.69
N THR A 184 -10.38 6.16 6.55
CA THR A 184 -9.70 7.34 7.13
C THR A 184 -8.50 7.01 8.02
N HIS A 185 -8.43 5.79 8.59
CA HIS A 185 -7.28 5.39 9.41
C HIS A 185 -5.99 5.15 8.58
N LEU A 186 -6.07 5.11 7.24
CA LEU A 186 -4.88 5.14 6.37
C LEU A 186 -3.98 6.34 6.67
N GLY A 187 -4.57 7.47 7.07
CA GLY A 187 -3.82 8.67 7.48
C GLY A 187 -2.98 8.50 8.75
N LEU A 188 -3.14 7.40 9.48
CA LEU A 188 -2.33 7.06 10.65
C LEU A 188 -1.09 6.21 10.30
N THR A 189 -0.96 5.77 9.05
CA THR A 189 0.20 5.00 8.57
C THR A 189 1.46 5.85 8.68
N LYS A 190 2.47 5.31 9.33
CA LYS A 190 3.78 5.96 9.46
C LYS A 190 4.74 5.39 8.43
N THR A 191 5.43 6.27 7.76
CA THR A 191 6.51 5.96 6.82
C THR A 191 7.87 6.08 7.51
N HIS A 192 8.91 5.56 6.88
CA HIS A 192 10.30 5.67 7.34
C HIS A 192 11.12 6.65 6.49
N SER A 193 10.50 7.26 5.50
CA SER A 193 11.12 8.26 4.63
C SER A 193 10.99 9.69 5.16
N TYR A 194 11.83 10.57 4.62
CA TYR A 194 11.87 11.98 4.98
C TYR A 194 11.59 12.85 3.75
N GLN A 195 10.52 13.64 3.85
CA GLN A 195 10.11 14.58 2.81
C GLN A 195 11.16 15.64 2.58
N ASP A 196 11.49 15.87 1.29
CA ASP A 196 12.47 16.87 0.84
C ASP A 196 13.86 16.73 1.50
N ALA A 197 14.23 15.51 1.94
CA ALA A 197 15.55 15.27 2.49
C ALA A 197 16.63 15.53 1.44
N LYS A 198 17.79 16.00 1.88
CA LYS A 198 18.91 16.25 0.96
C LYS A 198 19.41 14.95 0.37
N PRO A 199 19.52 14.85 -0.97
CA PRO A 199 20.10 13.67 -1.62
C PRO A 199 21.52 13.43 -1.10
N LEU A 200 21.87 12.15 -0.91
CA LEU A 200 23.18 11.75 -0.42
C LEU A 200 24.28 12.17 -1.40
N GLN A 201 25.33 12.82 -0.91
CA GLN A 201 26.51 13.06 -1.73
C GLN A 201 27.35 11.77 -1.79
N ALA A 202 27.20 11.01 -2.86
CA ALA A 202 27.90 9.74 -3.06
C ALA A 202 28.87 9.81 -4.25
N GLN A 203 30.01 9.09 -4.15
CA GLN A 203 30.95 8.97 -5.29
C GLN A 203 30.40 8.03 -6.36
N GLU A 204 29.68 6.98 -5.95
CA GLU A 204 29.05 6.02 -6.84
C GLU A 204 27.57 6.36 -7.05
N LYS A 205 27.13 6.21 -8.30
CA LYS A 205 25.73 6.41 -8.67
C LYS A 205 24.89 5.15 -8.41
N PHE A 206 23.64 5.34 -8.06
CA PHE A 206 22.67 4.30 -7.74
C PHE A 206 21.84 3.89 -8.98
N PRO A 207 21.54 2.60 -9.16
CA PRO A 207 20.60 2.17 -10.18
C PRO A 207 19.22 2.84 -10.01
N LEU A 208 18.53 3.04 -11.12
CA LEU A 208 17.17 3.56 -11.18
C LEU A 208 16.17 2.41 -11.25
N LEU A 209 15.13 2.47 -10.43
CA LEU A 209 13.96 1.59 -10.53
C LEU A 209 12.70 2.42 -10.78
N LEU A 210 11.88 1.97 -11.74
CA LEU A 210 10.54 2.50 -11.96
C LEU A 210 9.54 1.56 -11.30
N PHE A 211 8.51 2.10 -10.65
CA PHE A 211 7.44 1.32 -10.04
C PHE A 211 6.09 1.71 -10.63
N GLY A 212 5.32 0.71 -11.10
CA GLY A 212 3.95 0.85 -11.52
C GLY A 212 2.96 0.26 -10.50
N HIS A 213 1.95 1.05 -10.11
CA HIS A 213 0.89 0.60 -9.20
C HIS A 213 -0.15 -0.30 -9.89
N GLY A 214 -1.03 -0.95 -9.11
CA GLY A 214 -2.19 -1.68 -9.62
C GLY A 214 -3.33 -0.74 -10.05
N MET A 215 -4.23 -1.24 -10.90
CA MET A 215 -5.41 -0.49 -11.35
C MET A 215 -6.27 -0.05 -10.16
N GLY A 216 -6.67 1.23 -10.16
CA GLY A 216 -7.48 1.82 -9.07
C GLY A 216 -6.74 2.00 -7.75
N LEU A 217 -5.41 1.76 -7.72
CA LEU A 217 -4.55 2.02 -6.56
C LEU A 217 -3.77 3.34 -6.75
N TYR A 218 -2.58 3.48 -6.24
CA TYR A 218 -1.82 4.74 -6.24
C TYR A 218 -0.32 4.49 -6.21
N GLY A 219 0.48 5.46 -6.61
CA GLY A 219 1.94 5.30 -6.74
C GLY A 219 2.63 4.81 -5.45
N GLN A 220 2.16 5.20 -4.28
CA GLN A 220 2.73 4.82 -2.98
C GLN A 220 2.17 3.53 -2.39
N GLN A 221 1.35 2.76 -3.13
CA GLN A 221 0.72 1.54 -2.63
C GLN A 221 1.68 0.45 -2.13
N ASN A 222 2.96 0.56 -2.46
CA ASN A 222 4.03 -0.36 -2.08
C ASN A 222 5.13 0.36 -1.29
N THR A 223 4.78 1.29 -0.41
CA THR A 223 5.77 2.08 0.36
C THR A 223 6.76 1.18 1.10
N PHE A 224 6.32 0.01 1.60
CA PHE A 224 7.21 -0.96 2.25
C PHE A 224 8.39 -1.41 1.34
N GLN A 225 8.18 -1.51 0.02
CA GLN A 225 9.23 -1.86 -0.95
C GLN A 225 10.00 -0.64 -1.44
N LEU A 226 9.29 0.47 -1.69
CA LEU A 226 9.91 1.71 -2.19
C LEU A 226 10.95 2.23 -1.20
N GLU A 227 10.64 2.21 0.09
CA GLU A 227 11.56 2.59 1.16
C GLU A 227 12.69 1.57 1.33
N GLU A 228 12.39 0.27 1.29
CA GLU A 228 13.43 -0.77 1.36
C GLU A 228 14.44 -0.61 0.24
N LEU A 229 14.00 -0.53 -1.02
CA LEU A 229 14.89 -0.41 -2.18
C LEU A 229 15.73 0.87 -2.13
N ALA A 230 15.14 2.00 -1.72
CA ALA A 230 15.89 3.24 -1.56
C ALA A 230 16.95 3.13 -0.44
N SER A 231 16.62 2.47 0.67
CA SER A 231 17.58 2.22 1.75
C SER A 231 18.72 1.30 1.34
N GLN A 232 18.48 0.41 0.38
CA GLN A 232 19.48 -0.49 -0.22
C GLN A 232 20.33 0.18 -1.30
N GLY A 233 20.09 1.45 -1.61
CA GLY A 233 20.88 2.20 -2.58
C GLY A 233 20.33 2.06 -4.00
N TYR A 234 19.07 2.29 -4.17
CA TYR A 234 18.39 2.56 -5.44
C TYR A 234 17.76 3.96 -5.41
N VAL A 235 17.61 4.57 -6.57
CA VAL A 235 16.64 5.66 -6.76
C VAL A 235 15.38 5.00 -7.32
N VAL A 236 14.24 5.19 -6.66
CA VAL A 236 12.97 4.55 -7.07
C VAL A 236 11.96 5.62 -7.42
N ILE A 237 11.38 5.53 -8.60
CA ILE A 237 10.34 6.44 -9.10
C ILE A 237 9.02 5.69 -9.18
N ALA A 238 8.10 6.03 -8.30
CA ALA A 238 6.74 5.50 -8.31
C ALA A 238 5.87 6.41 -9.19
N LEU A 239 5.29 5.82 -10.24
CA LEU A 239 4.40 6.50 -11.17
C LEU A 239 2.97 6.50 -10.63
N ASN A 240 2.24 7.61 -10.82
CA ASN A 240 0.81 7.68 -10.58
C ASN A 240 0.10 7.90 -11.92
N PHE A 241 -0.49 6.83 -12.46
CA PHE A 241 -1.12 6.83 -13.79
C PHE A 241 -2.48 7.55 -13.74
N THR A 242 -2.48 8.82 -14.10
CA THR A 242 -3.67 9.71 -14.05
C THR A 242 -4.88 9.10 -14.74
N GLY A 243 -6.04 9.13 -14.07
CA GLY A 243 -7.29 8.53 -14.54
C GLY A 243 -7.40 7.02 -14.34
N TYR A 244 -6.31 6.34 -13.97
CA TYR A 244 -6.27 4.92 -13.61
C TYR A 244 -5.82 4.69 -12.18
N ALA A 245 -5.11 5.65 -11.58
CA ALA A 245 -4.89 5.69 -10.14
C ALA A 245 -6.20 5.99 -9.41
N ALA A 246 -6.34 5.56 -8.15
CA ALA A 246 -7.50 5.88 -7.31
C ALA A 246 -7.80 7.38 -7.37
N THR A 247 -6.78 8.18 -7.14
CA THR A 247 -6.84 9.63 -7.34
C THR A 247 -5.46 10.19 -7.72
N THR A 248 -5.47 11.23 -8.53
CA THR A 248 -4.28 12.05 -8.84
C THR A 248 -4.61 13.50 -8.50
N ILE A 249 -3.79 14.13 -7.67
CA ILE A 249 -3.96 15.52 -7.26
C ILE A 249 -2.73 16.29 -7.70
N PHE A 250 -2.96 17.33 -8.50
CA PHE A 250 -1.89 18.17 -9.05
C PHE A 250 -1.58 19.37 -8.15
N PRO A 251 -0.41 20.00 -8.26
CA PRO A 251 -0.03 21.15 -7.42
C PRO A 251 -0.98 22.35 -7.51
N ASN A 252 -1.74 22.47 -8.59
CA ASN A 252 -2.76 23.52 -8.76
C ASN A 252 -4.10 23.18 -8.08
N GLY A 253 -4.20 22.06 -7.36
CA GLY A 253 -5.42 21.59 -6.69
C GLY A 253 -6.39 20.82 -7.60
N ASN A 254 -6.11 20.68 -8.89
CA ASN A 254 -6.92 19.84 -9.76
C ASN A 254 -6.83 18.38 -9.31
N ARG A 255 -7.97 17.70 -9.27
CA ARG A 255 -8.11 16.28 -8.92
C ARG A 255 -8.64 15.50 -10.11
N VAL A 256 -8.06 14.32 -10.35
CA VAL A 256 -8.55 13.36 -11.33
C VAL A 256 -8.64 12.00 -10.62
N ASP A 257 -9.85 11.49 -10.51
CA ASP A 257 -10.13 10.17 -9.91
C ASP A 257 -10.12 9.08 -10.99
N SER A 258 -10.07 7.83 -10.55
CA SER A 258 -10.13 6.67 -11.45
C SER A 258 -11.42 6.66 -12.27
N ILE A 259 -11.27 6.39 -13.56
CA ILE A 259 -12.42 6.23 -14.47
C ILE A 259 -12.95 4.79 -14.45
N PRO A 260 -14.22 4.56 -14.76
CA PRO A 260 -14.75 3.23 -15.01
C PRO A 260 -14.01 2.55 -16.18
N ILE A 261 -13.73 1.27 -16.03
CA ILE A 261 -12.97 0.46 -17.01
C ILE A 261 -13.81 -0.72 -17.45
N GLU A 262 -13.81 -0.96 -18.76
CA GLU A 262 -14.36 -2.20 -19.29
C GLU A 262 -13.41 -3.36 -19.00
N ASN A 263 -13.94 -4.41 -18.39
CA ASN A 263 -13.17 -5.60 -18.05
C ASN A 263 -13.12 -6.58 -19.23
N THR A 264 -12.61 -6.12 -20.39
CA THR A 264 -12.41 -6.94 -21.58
C THR A 264 -10.92 -7.04 -21.92
N PRO A 265 -10.44 -8.16 -22.51
CA PRO A 265 -9.03 -8.31 -22.88
C PRO A 265 -8.50 -7.16 -23.73
N THR A 266 -9.31 -6.66 -24.67
CA THR A 266 -8.94 -5.54 -25.55
C THR A 266 -8.77 -4.24 -24.78
N ALA A 267 -9.72 -3.90 -23.90
CA ALA A 267 -9.64 -2.69 -23.08
C ALA A 267 -8.43 -2.76 -22.13
N LEU A 268 -8.20 -3.90 -21.48
CA LEU A 268 -7.08 -4.10 -20.57
C LEU A 268 -5.73 -4.00 -21.29
N ASN A 269 -5.58 -4.58 -22.47
CA ASN A 269 -4.37 -4.42 -23.28
C ASN A 269 -4.13 -2.95 -23.68
N THR A 270 -5.18 -2.22 -24.08
CA THR A 270 -5.10 -0.79 -24.44
C THR A 270 -4.65 0.07 -23.27
N ILE A 271 -5.08 -0.25 -22.05
CA ILE A 271 -4.67 0.47 -20.84
C ILE A 271 -3.18 0.27 -20.57
N VAL A 272 -2.69 -0.97 -20.66
CA VAL A 272 -1.25 -1.24 -20.51
C VAL A 272 -0.43 -0.48 -21.54
N GLN A 273 -0.87 -0.41 -22.82
CA GLN A 273 -0.19 0.38 -23.85
C GLN A 273 -0.14 1.89 -23.51
N LYS A 274 -1.19 2.44 -22.86
CA LYS A 274 -1.15 3.84 -22.37
C LYS A 274 -0.15 4.00 -21.22
N TRP A 275 -0.08 3.05 -20.31
CA TRP A 275 0.86 3.07 -19.20
C TRP A 275 2.32 2.92 -19.68
N GLU A 276 2.57 2.15 -20.75
CA GLU A 276 3.86 2.12 -21.43
C GLU A 276 4.27 3.50 -21.96
N GLN A 277 3.34 4.20 -22.62
CA GLN A 277 3.58 5.57 -23.11
C GLN A 277 3.86 6.54 -21.97
N ASP A 278 3.11 6.47 -20.86
CA ASP A 278 3.33 7.28 -19.69
C ASP A 278 4.70 6.99 -19.06
N THR A 279 5.04 5.71 -18.93
CA THR A 279 6.34 5.27 -18.38
C THR A 279 7.50 5.72 -19.26
N THR A 280 7.37 5.60 -20.58
CA THR A 280 8.38 6.05 -21.55
C THR A 280 8.58 7.56 -21.44
N PHE A 281 7.50 8.32 -21.35
CA PHE A 281 7.55 9.78 -21.15
C PHE A 281 8.26 10.13 -19.84
N VAL A 282 7.87 9.54 -18.72
CA VAL A 282 8.53 9.78 -17.42
C VAL A 282 10.02 9.45 -17.50
N LEU A 283 10.39 8.32 -18.10
CA LEU A 283 11.80 7.93 -18.22
C LEU A 283 12.60 8.91 -19.09
N ASN A 284 12.01 9.44 -20.17
CA ASN A 284 12.64 10.47 -21.00
C ASN A 284 12.89 11.75 -20.20
N GLU A 285 11.87 12.28 -19.51
CA GLU A 285 11.98 13.48 -18.70
C GLU A 285 13.01 13.33 -17.57
N VAL A 286 13.06 12.16 -16.94
CA VAL A 286 14.02 11.83 -15.87
C VAL A 286 15.45 11.81 -16.40
N ILE A 287 15.70 11.27 -17.59
CA ILE A 287 17.03 11.24 -18.23
C ILE A 287 17.44 12.64 -18.67
N GLU A 288 16.52 13.43 -19.24
CA GLU A 288 16.78 14.81 -19.64
C GLU A 288 16.95 15.75 -18.43
N GLY A 289 16.25 15.47 -17.32
CA GLY A 289 16.38 16.18 -16.04
C GLY A 289 15.88 17.62 -16.05
N ASN A 290 15.07 18.02 -17.05
CA ASN A 290 14.70 19.41 -17.30
C ASN A 290 13.32 19.83 -16.75
N PHE A 291 12.52 18.92 -16.23
CA PHE A 291 11.15 19.18 -15.80
C PHE A 291 11.07 19.96 -14.47
N ASP A 292 12.04 19.80 -13.58
CA ASP A 292 12.12 20.53 -12.31
C ASP A 292 13.57 20.73 -11.87
N LYS A 293 13.93 21.98 -11.52
CA LYS A 293 15.30 22.30 -11.08
C LYS A 293 15.73 21.55 -9.81
N SER A 294 14.79 21.26 -8.92
CA SER A 294 15.07 20.53 -7.68
C SER A 294 15.34 19.05 -7.92
N PHE A 295 14.91 18.49 -9.05
CA PHE A 295 15.21 17.11 -9.42
C PHE A 295 16.66 16.89 -9.78
N LYS A 296 17.38 17.94 -10.21
CA LYS A 296 18.76 17.83 -10.66
C LYS A 296 19.68 17.17 -9.63
N THR A 297 19.54 17.50 -8.35
CA THR A 297 20.37 16.92 -7.29
C THR A 297 20.08 15.43 -7.07
N ILE A 298 18.84 14.97 -7.33
CA ILE A 298 18.48 13.56 -7.32
C ILE A 298 18.98 12.88 -8.59
N ALA A 299 18.84 13.53 -9.75
CA ALA A 299 19.34 13.04 -11.04
C ALA A 299 20.85 12.75 -11.02
N ASP A 300 21.62 13.56 -10.29
CA ASP A 300 23.06 13.37 -10.12
C ASP A 300 23.42 12.07 -9.38
N LEU A 301 22.48 11.49 -8.61
CA LEU A 301 22.63 10.18 -7.96
C LEU A 301 22.42 8.99 -8.91
N ILE A 302 21.78 9.18 -10.07
CA ILE A 302 21.25 8.08 -10.88
C ILE A 302 22.32 7.55 -11.84
N ASN A 303 22.44 6.23 -11.88
CA ASN A 303 23.15 5.51 -12.93
C ASN A 303 22.16 5.08 -14.01
N TYR A 304 22.11 5.85 -15.10
CA TYR A 304 21.19 5.60 -16.21
C TYR A 304 21.54 4.39 -17.10
N ASP A 305 22.68 3.74 -16.88
CA ASP A 305 23.01 2.47 -17.54
C ASP A 305 22.39 1.27 -16.82
N LYS A 306 21.88 1.46 -15.60
CA LYS A 306 21.36 0.45 -14.69
C LYS A 306 19.92 0.77 -14.31
N ILE A 307 18.99 0.55 -15.25
CA ILE A 307 17.57 0.84 -15.05
C ILE A 307 16.79 -0.46 -15.01
N GLY A 308 15.96 -0.63 -13.97
CA GLY A 308 14.99 -1.70 -13.82
C GLY A 308 13.57 -1.16 -13.69
N MET A 309 12.59 -2.05 -13.82
CA MET A 309 11.19 -1.71 -13.56
C MET A 309 10.51 -2.85 -12.81
N PHE A 310 9.61 -2.51 -11.91
CA PHE A 310 8.74 -3.48 -11.26
C PHE A 310 7.35 -2.89 -11.05
N GLY A 311 6.39 -3.73 -10.81
CA GLY A 311 5.05 -3.26 -10.57
C GLY A 311 4.13 -4.36 -10.07
N HIS A 312 3.01 -3.93 -9.52
CA HIS A 312 1.95 -4.81 -9.07
C HIS A 312 0.78 -4.78 -10.05
N SER A 313 0.18 -5.93 -10.31
CA SER A 313 -1.02 -6.02 -11.16
C SER A 313 -0.77 -5.39 -12.55
N PHE A 314 -1.53 -4.39 -12.95
CA PHE A 314 -1.30 -3.66 -14.21
C PHE A 314 0.07 -3.01 -14.32
N GLY A 315 0.62 -2.53 -13.21
CA GLY A 315 2.02 -2.04 -13.16
C GLY A 315 3.02 -3.14 -13.45
N GLY A 316 2.76 -4.38 -12.99
CA GLY A 316 3.54 -5.56 -13.30
C GLY A 316 3.50 -5.90 -14.79
N ALA A 317 2.30 -5.97 -15.38
CA ALA A 317 2.13 -6.16 -16.81
C ALA A 317 2.85 -5.07 -17.62
N THR A 318 2.77 -3.80 -17.18
CA THR A 318 3.50 -2.70 -17.82
C THR A 318 5.02 -2.90 -17.71
N SER A 319 5.52 -3.38 -16.57
CA SER A 319 6.96 -3.64 -16.39
C SER A 319 7.48 -4.72 -17.36
N ALA A 320 6.69 -5.76 -17.59
CA ALA A 320 7.01 -6.80 -18.56
C ALA A 320 7.05 -6.25 -20.00
N GLN A 321 6.10 -5.40 -20.38
CA GLN A 321 6.07 -4.75 -21.69
C GLN A 321 7.25 -3.79 -21.87
N MET A 322 7.54 -2.96 -20.87
CA MET A 322 8.67 -2.03 -20.91
C MET A 322 10.01 -2.76 -21.01
N LEU A 323 10.18 -3.93 -20.36
CA LEU A 323 11.38 -4.75 -20.50
C LEU A 323 11.64 -5.15 -21.94
N VAL A 324 10.59 -5.53 -22.67
CA VAL A 324 10.68 -5.97 -24.06
C VAL A 324 10.91 -4.79 -25.01
N LYS A 325 10.17 -3.70 -24.83
CA LYS A 325 10.09 -2.59 -25.80
C LYS A 325 11.16 -1.52 -25.60
N ASP A 326 11.60 -1.27 -24.36
CA ASP A 326 12.58 -0.24 -24.06
C ASP A 326 13.96 -0.86 -23.77
N THR A 327 14.94 -0.55 -24.58
CA THR A 327 16.31 -1.10 -24.45
C THR A 327 17.04 -0.60 -23.23
N ARG A 328 16.59 0.50 -22.63
CA ARG A 328 17.15 1.08 -21.40
C ARG A 328 16.83 0.24 -20.17
N ILE A 329 15.65 -0.43 -20.15
CA ILE A 329 15.25 -1.33 -19.05
C ILE A 329 16.07 -2.62 -19.15
N LYS A 330 16.82 -2.96 -18.11
CA LYS A 330 17.75 -4.09 -18.07
C LYS A 330 17.18 -5.31 -17.35
N ALA A 331 16.30 -5.11 -16.40
CA ALA A 331 15.65 -6.17 -15.63
C ALA A 331 14.24 -5.72 -15.19
N ALA A 332 13.28 -6.65 -15.10
CA ALA A 332 11.95 -6.31 -14.63
C ALA A 332 11.32 -7.39 -13.75
N ILE A 333 10.37 -6.96 -12.90
CA ILE A 333 9.56 -7.83 -12.06
C ILE A 333 8.08 -7.50 -12.30
N ASP A 334 7.29 -8.54 -12.52
CA ASP A 334 5.83 -8.51 -12.50
C ASP A 334 5.33 -9.17 -11.21
N MET A 335 4.64 -8.43 -10.35
CA MET A 335 4.00 -8.94 -9.14
C MET A 335 2.50 -9.11 -9.42
N ASP A 336 2.10 -10.32 -9.73
CA ASP A 336 0.72 -10.80 -9.91
C ASP A 336 -0.05 -10.08 -11.04
N GLY A 337 0.64 -9.72 -12.15
CA GLY A 337 0.15 -8.74 -13.14
C GLY A 337 -0.55 -9.29 -14.37
N GLY A 338 -0.52 -10.56 -14.67
CA GLY A 338 -1.27 -11.19 -15.77
C GLY A 338 -0.79 -10.88 -17.20
N LEU A 339 0.32 -10.18 -17.39
CA LEU A 339 0.99 -9.92 -18.66
C LEU A 339 0.07 -9.33 -19.75
N PHE A 340 -0.84 -8.41 -19.40
CA PHE A 340 -1.64 -7.65 -20.36
C PHE A 340 -0.74 -6.72 -21.20
N GLY A 341 -1.25 -6.25 -22.34
CA GLY A 341 -0.53 -5.49 -23.35
C GLY A 341 -0.36 -6.29 -24.64
N ASP A 342 0.73 -6.06 -25.37
CA ASP A 342 1.05 -6.82 -26.58
C ASP A 342 1.49 -8.25 -26.23
N PRO A 343 1.33 -9.20 -27.16
CA PRO A 343 1.84 -10.56 -26.97
C PRO A 343 3.34 -10.57 -26.68
N MET A 344 3.77 -11.33 -25.68
CA MET A 344 5.19 -11.52 -25.39
C MET A 344 5.91 -12.21 -26.56
N PRO A 345 7.20 -11.91 -26.80
CA PRO A 345 7.99 -12.59 -27.82
C PRO A 345 7.97 -14.11 -27.61
N LYS A 346 7.96 -14.87 -28.70
CA LYS A 346 7.94 -16.35 -28.66
C LYS A 346 9.11 -16.95 -27.86
N ASP A 347 10.25 -16.26 -27.89
CA ASP A 347 11.47 -16.68 -27.19
C ASP A 347 11.61 -16.07 -25.79
N GLY A 348 10.54 -15.42 -25.27
CA GLY A 348 10.53 -14.77 -23.99
C GLY A 348 11.13 -13.35 -24.01
N PRO A 349 11.27 -12.70 -22.85
CA PRO A 349 11.67 -11.30 -22.75
C PRO A 349 13.14 -11.02 -23.10
N GLN A 350 14.01 -12.03 -23.30
CA GLN A 350 15.44 -11.94 -23.66
C GLN A 350 16.31 -11.12 -22.69
N LYS A 351 15.74 -10.69 -21.56
CA LYS A 351 16.40 -9.97 -20.48
C LYS A 351 15.92 -10.56 -19.14
N PRO A 352 16.66 -10.39 -18.04
CA PRO A 352 16.23 -10.87 -16.73
C PRO A 352 14.82 -10.42 -16.37
N PHE A 353 13.96 -11.40 -16.09
CA PHE A 353 12.57 -11.19 -15.72
C PHE A 353 12.16 -12.11 -14.58
N MET A 354 11.41 -11.58 -13.63
CA MET A 354 10.78 -12.34 -12.56
C MET A 354 9.28 -12.13 -12.57
N LEU A 355 8.52 -13.23 -12.65
CA LEU A 355 7.08 -13.24 -12.43
C LEU A 355 6.81 -13.79 -11.04
N MET A 356 6.29 -12.95 -10.17
CA MET A 356 5.84 -13.33 -8.83
C MET A 356 4.33 -13.45 -8.82
N ASN A 357 3.80 -14.58 -8.35
CA ASN A 357 2.37 -14.81 -8.26
C ASN A 357 1.96 -15.07 -6.82
N ALA A 358 0.76 -14.65 -6.47
CA ALA A 358 0.08 -15.11 -5.26
C ALA A 358 -0.38 -16.58 -5.43
N GLU A 359 -0.35 -17.35 -4.35
CA GLU A 359 -0.85 -18.73 -4.39
C GLU A 359 -2.33 -18.80 -4.77
N ALA A 360 -3.16 -17.89 -4.21
CA ALA A 360 -4.56 -17.78 -4.54
C ALA A 360 -4.80 -17.51 -6.04
N THR A 361 -3.99 -16.63 -6.65
CA THR A 361 -4.08 -16.32 -8.09
C THR A 361 -3.79 -17.56 -8.94
N ILE A 362 -2.75 -18.33 -8.59
CA ILE A 362 -2.44 -19.60 -9.27
C ILE A 362 -3.57 -20.62 -9.10
N HIS A 363 -4.18 -20.67 -7.92
CA HIS A 363 -5.34 -21.54 -7.67
C HIS A 363 -6.52 -21.17 -8.57
N PHE A 364 -6.91 -19.89 -8.62
CA PHE A 364 -7.99 -19.41 -9.48
C PHE A 364 -7.72 -19.65 -10.98
N MET A 365 -6.49 -19.44 -11.45
CA MET A 365 -6.11 -19.75 -12.83
C MET A 365 -6.31 -21.25 -13.18
N LYS A 366 -5.96 -22.15 -12.26
CA LYS A 366 -6.15 -23.59 -12.44
C LYS A 366 -7.65 -23.96 -12.45
N GLU A 367 -8.45 -23.35 -11.60
CA GLU A 367 -9.90 -23.55 -11.57
C GLU A 367 -10.57 -23.03 -12.83
N ALA A 368 -10.18 -21.88 -13.34
CA ALA A 368 -10.66 -21.32 -14.60
C ALA A 368 -10.37 -22.28 -15.77
N LYS A 369 -9.13 -22.76 -15.87
CA LYS A 369 -8.73 -23.76 -16.87
C LYS A 369 -9.58 -25.04 -16.81
N ASN A 370 -9.99 -25.45 -15.62
CA ASN A 370 -10.83 -26.64 -15.42
C ASN A 370 -12.33 -26.33 -15.58
N GLN A 371 -12.69 -25.15 -16.10
CA GLN A 371 -14.07 -24.68 -16.32
C GLN A 371 -14.97 -24.69 -15.06
N LYS A 372 -14.35 -24.52 -13.88
CA LYS A 372 -15.07 -24.40 -12.62
C LYS A 372 -15.61 -23.00 -12.35
N ILE A 373 -15.07 -22.00 -13.07
CA ILE A 373 -15.51 -20.60 -13.06
C ILE A 373 -16.14 -20.31 -14.42
N THR A 374 -17.16 -19.49 -14.48
CA THR A 374 -17.88 -19.16 -15.73
C THR A 374 -17.91 -17.65 -15.97
N GLY A 375 -18.14 -17.25 -17.22
CA GLY A 375 -18.27 -15.86 -17.62
C GLY A 375 -16.92 -15.19 -17.95
N ILE A 376 -16.93 -13.85 -18.07
CA ILE A 376 -15.79 -13.05 -18.50
C ILE A 376 -14.56 -13.18 -17.57
N GLN A 377 -14.79 -13.42 -16.29
CA GLN A 377 -13.72 -13.65 -15.33
C GLN A 377 -12.96 -14.94 -15.63
N ASN A 378 -13.65 -16.01 -16.03
CA ASN A 378 -13.01 -17.25 -16.46
C ASN A 378 -12.14 -17.04 -17.70
N GLU A 379 -12.66 -16.31 -18.70
CA GLU A 379 -11.93 -15.99 -19.93
C GLU A 379 -10.64 -15.21 -19.62
N LEU A 380 -10.71 -14.20 -18.75
CA LEU A 380 -9.55 -13.43 -18.35
C LEU A 380 -8.49 -14.27 -17.64
N LEU A 381 -8.91 -15.10 -16.68
CA LEU A 381 -7.99 -15.98 -15.94
C LEU A 381 -7.35 -17.04 -16.85
N GLU A 382 -8.08 -17.57 -17.82
CA GLU A 382 -7.51 -18.49 -18.80
C GLU A 382 -6.46 -17.81 -19.70
N ILE A 383 -6.75 -16.59 -20.16
CA ILE A 383 -5.80 -15.77 -20.92
C ILE A 383 -4.53 -15.52 -20.10
N VAL A 384 -4.65 -15.12 -18.84
CA VAL A 384 -3.52 -14.89 -17.93
C VAL A 384 -2.70 -16.18 -17.77
N TYR A 385 -3.36 -17.31 -17.54
CA TYR A 385 -2.68 -18.61 -17.43
C TYR A 385 -1.86 -18.93 -18.70
N LEU A 386 -2.46 -18.77 -19.87
CA LEU A 386 -1.76 -19.04 -21.14
C LEU A 386 -0.59 -18.10 -21.36
N ARG A 387 -0.74 -16.81 -21.04
CA ARG A 387 0.34 -15.81 -21.15
C ARG A 387 1.50 -16.14 -20.21
N ASN A 388 1.23 -16.51 -18.97
CA ASN A 388 2.26 -16.91 -18.01
C ASN A 388 3.07 -18.10 -18.52
N LYS A 389 2.42 -19.06 -19.19
CA LYS A 389 3.13 -20.18 -19.83
C LYS A 389 4.04 -19.78 -21.00
N THR A 390 3.74 -18.69 -21.69
CA THR A 390 4.58 -18.24 -22.83
C THR A 390 5.93 -17.69 -22.40
N ILE A 391 6.05 -17.21 -21.16
CA ILE A 391 7.29 -16.61 -20.66
C ILE A 391 8.18 -17.57 -19.87
N GLU A 392 7.79 -18.84 -19.71
CA GLU A 392 8.64 -19.88 -19.10
C GLU A 392 9.81 -20.22 -20.03
N LYS A 393 10.80 -19.34 -20.09
CA LYS A 393 11.96 -19.36 -21.00
C LYS A 393 13.26 -19.13 -20.23
N PRO A 394 14.42 -19.54 -20.78
CA PRO A 394 15.71 -19.34 -20.11
C PRO A 394 15.94 -17.89 -19.66
N GLY A 395 16.36 -17.72 -18.40
CA GLY A 395 16.60 -16.40 -17.80
C GLY A 395 15.40 -15.79 -17.09
N VAL A 396 14.24 -16.45 -17.11
CA VAL A 396 13.03 -16.04 -16.37
C VAL A 396 12.95 -16.80 -15.05
N TYR A 397 12.59 -16.08 -14.00
CA TYR A 397 12.22 -16.66 -12.70
C TYR A 397 10.71 -16.61 -12.54
N THR A 398 10.10 -17.73 -12.15
CA THR A 398 8.71 -17.75 -11.67
C THR A 398 8.69 -18.06 -10.18
N VAL A 399 7.94 -17.24 -9.43
CA VAL A 399 7.83 -17.33 -7.99
C VAL A 399 6.37 -17.44 -7.60
N VAL A 400 6.02 -18.38 -6.71
CA VAL A 400 4.71 -18.43 -6.07
C VAL A 400 4.91 -18.30 -4.56
N ILE A 401 4.31 -17.25 -3.98
CA ILE A 401 4.40 -16.99 -2.54
C ILE A 401 3.21 -17.67 -1.87
N PRO A 402 3.45 -18.59 -0.91
CA PRO A 402 2.38 -19.33 -0.24
C PRO A 402 1.53 -18.43 0.65
N LYS A 403 0.27 -18.81 0.84
CA LYS A 403 -0.71 -18.10 1.70
C LYS A 403 -0.87 -16.62 1.37
N THR A 404 -0.82 -16.28 0.09
CA THR A 404 -1.00 -14.90 -0.40
C THR A 404 -2.13 -14.82 -1.41
N ASN A 405 -2.71 -13.62 -1.52
CA ASN A 405 -3.61 -13.24 -2.57
C ASN A 405 -3.11 -11.99 -3.32
N HIS A 406 -3.90 -11.50 -4.25
CA HIS A 406 -3.52 -10.36 -5.09
C HIS A 406 -3.12 -9.10 -4.31
N THR A 407 -3.75 -8.82 -3.17
CA THR A 407 -3.45 -7.64 -2.35
C THR A 407 -2.20 -7.80 -1.47
N SER A 408 -1.72 -9.03 -1.25
CA SER A 408 -0.55 -9.33 -0.41
C SER A 408 0.75 -8.69 -0.87
N PHE A 409 0.82 -8.25 -2.13
CA PHE A 409 1.95 -7.51 -2.69
C PHE A 409 1.94 -6.01 -2.41
N THR A 410 0.94 -5.49 -1.68
CA THR A 410 0.73 -4.06 -1.45
C THR A 410 0.65 -3.74 0.04
N ASP A 411 0.83 -2.47 0.41
CA ASP A 411 0.62 -2.00 1.79
C ASP A 411 -0.81 -2.28 2.29
N LEU A 412 -1.77 -2.46 1.37
CA LEU A 412 -3.18 -2.74 1.70
C LEU A 412 -3.39 -4.11 2.35
N ALA A 413 -2.47 -5.07 2.21
CA ALA A 413 -2.53 -6.32 2.98
C ALA A 413 -2.58 -6.06 4.50
N ALA A 414 -1.93 -5.00 4.97
CA ALA A 414 -1.96 -4.60 6.37
C ALA A 414 -3.19 -3.75 6.75
N PHE A 415 -4.09 -3.44 5.80
CA PHE A 415 -5.28 -2.64 6.04
C PHE A 415 -6.33 -3.37 6.90
N SER A 416 -6.55 -4.65 6.61
CA SER A 416 -7.51 -5.47 7.35
C SER A 416 -7.23 -6.97 7.13
N PRO A 417 -7.22 -7.79 8.18
CA PRO A 417 -7.12 -9.24 8.03
C PRO A 417 -8.32 -9.87 7.29
N ILE A 418 -9.41 -9.11 7.08
CA ILE A 418 -10.61 -9.60 6.36
C ILE A 418 -10.30 -9.84 4.87
N ILE A 419 -9.36 -9.07 4.30
CA ILE A 419 -9.01 -9.15 2.87
C ILE A 419 -7.84 -10.09 2.60
N ASN A 420 -7.25 -10.69 3.62
CA ASN A 420 -6.09 -11.56 3.52
C ASN A 420 -6.49 -13.04 3.40
N GLU A 421 -5.56 -13.87 2.95
CA GLU A 421 -5.74 -15.31 3.01
C GLU A 421 -5.75 -15.82 4.46
N PRO A 422 -6.43 -16.94 4.73
CA PRO A 422 -6.34 -17.58 6.03
C PRO A 422 -4.88 -17.88 6.41
N ASP A 423 -4.50 -17.54 7.65
CA ASP A 423 -3.15 -17.74 8.19
C ASP A 423 -2.03 -16.97 7.43
N GLU A 424 -2.36 -15.91 6.71
CA GLU A 424 -1.40 -15.01 6.10
C GLU A 424 -0.64 -14.23 7.18
N ASP A 425 0.69 -14.33 7.17
CA ASP A 425 1.58 -13.46 7.95
C ASP A 425 2.09 -12.31 7.06
N VAL A 426 1.37 -11.19 7.09
CA VAL A 426 1.66 -10.01 6.27
C VAL A 426 3.08 -9.49 6.49
N ALA A 427 3.58 -9.48 7.74
CA ALA A 427 4.92 -8.97 8.04
C ALA A 427 6.02 -9.89 7.50
N ALA A 428 5.82 -11.22 7.62
CA ALA A 428 6.72 -12.20 7.03
C ALA A 428 6.69 -12.11 5.49
N ASN A 429 5.51 -11.94 4.87
CA ASN A 429 5.37 -11.77 3.43
C ASN A 429 6.06 -10.51 2.93
N TYR A 430 5.92 -9.36 3.60
CA TYR A 430 6.66 -8.14 3.24
C TYR A 430 8.17 -8.36 3.29
N THR A 431 8.66 -9.05 4.33
CA THR A 431 10.08 -9.39 4.45
C THR A 431 10.56 -10.29 3.31
N LEU A 432 9.78 -11.32 2.96
CA LEU A 432 10.11 -12.23 1.87
C LEU A 432 10.09 -11.52 0.50
N ILE A 433 9.04 -10.74 0.22
CA ILE A 433 8.89 -9.97 -1.02
C ILE A 433 10.07 -9.00 -1.18
N ASN A 434 10.42 -8.25 -0.13
CA ASN A 434 11.55 -7.33 -0.14
C ASN A 434 12.87 -8.07 -0.42
N LYS A 435 13.12 -9.21 0.20
CA LYS A 435 14.31 -10.04 -0.07
C LYS A 435 14.38 -10.49 -1.52
N LEU A 436 13.27 -10.99 -2.08
CA LEU A 436 13.21 -11.47 -3.47
C LEU A 436 13.47 -10.34 -4.45
N VAL A 437 12.77 -9.21 -4.29
CA VAL A 437 12.88 -8.05 -5.18
C VAL A 437 14.28 -7.43 -5.12
N THR A 438 14.82 -7.21 -3.92
CA THR A 438 16.16 -6.65 -3.73
C THR A 438 17.22 -7.57 -4.30
N SER A 439 17.17 -8.89 -4.00
CA SER A 439 18.14 -9.85 -4.50
C SER A 439 18.13 -9.95 -6.03
N PHE A 440 16.95 -9.93 -6.64
CA PHE A 440 16.84 -9.96 -8.10
C PHE A 440 17.48 -8.72 -8.74
N PHE A 441 17.21 -7.52 -8.23
CA PHE A 441 17.81 -6.30 -8.78
C PHE A 441 19.30 -6.16 -8.43
N ASP A 442 19.74 -6.58 -7.26
CA ASP A 442 21.15 -6.61 -6.87
C ASP A 442 21.96 -7.49 -7.83
N GLN A 443 21.44 -8.67 -8.15
CA GLN A 443 22.07 -9.58 -9.10
C GLN A 443 22.16 -8.97 -10.52
N ASN A 444 21.05 -8.39 -11.02
CA ASN A 444 20.93 -8.01 -12.43
C ASN A 444 21.36 -6.57 -12.74
N LEU A 445 21.36 -5.67 -11.75
CA LEU A 445 21.74 -4.28 -11.93
C LEU A 445 23.04 -3.90 -11.23
N LYS A 446 23.34 -4.51 -10.06
CA LYS A 446 24.58 -4.21 -9.34
C LYS A 446 25.67 -5.26 -9.55
N GLY A 447 25.31 -6.45 -10.04
CA GLY A 447 26.24 -7.56 -10.19
C GLY A 447 26.68 -8.17 -8.85
N ILE A 448 25.83 -8.07 -7.84
CA ILE A 448 26.09 -8.57 -6.49
C ILE A 448 25.50 -9.98 -6.37
N ASN A 449 26.33 -10.95 -6.08
CA ASN A 449 26.08 -12.35 -5.72
C ASN A 449 24.98 -13.09 -6.54
N GLU A 450 25.40 -14.04 -7.33
CA GLU A 450 24.55 -14.82 -8.25
C GLU A 450 23.60 -15.84 -7.58
N ASN A 451 23.79 -16.18 -6.29
CA ASN A 451 23.06 -17.27 -5.64
C ASN A 451 22.03 -16.83 -4.57
N HIS A 452 21.81 -15.52 -4.38
CA HIS A 452 20.93 -15.02 -3.31
C HIS A 452 19.48 -15.54 -3.42
N LEU A 453 18.94 -15.68 -4.62
CA LEU A 453 17.55 -16.16 -4.81
C LEU A 453 17.43 -17.65 -4.41
N GLU A 454 18.41 -18.48 -4.74
CA GLU A 454 18.45 -19.89 -4.36
C GLU A 454 18.60 -20.06 -2.83
N ASP A 455 19.35 -19.18 -2.18
CA ASP A 455 19.51 -19.19 -0.73
C ASP A 455 18.23 -18.74 -0.01
N ILE A 456 17.47 -17.81 -0.60
CA ILE A 456 16.13 -17.44 -0.11
C ILE A 456 15.21 -18.66 -0.16
N GLN A 457 15.20 -19.42 -1.26
CA GLN A 457 14.37 -20.62 -1.37
C GLN A 457 14.72 -21.66 -0.30
N LYS A 458 16.01 -21.83 0.06
CA LYS A 458 16.43 -22.74 1.15
C LYS A 458 15.90 -22.28 2.52
N GLN A 459 15.83 -20.96 2.75
CA GLN A 459 15.31 -20.38 4.00
C GLN A 459 13.77 -20.47 4.07
N TYR A 460 13.08 -20.48 2.94
CA TYR A 460 11.62 -20.54 2.80
C TYR A 460 11.21 -21.78 1.98
N PRO A 461 11.17 -22.98 2.58
CA PRO A 461 10.93 -24.25 1.85
C PRO A 461 9.57 -24.30 1.16
N GLU A 462 8.57 -23.53 1.62
CA GLU A 462 7.23 -23.45 1.03
C GLU A 462 7.19 -22.55 -0.22
N LEU A 463 8.21 -21.72 -0.43
CA LEU A 463 8.34 -20.86 -1.59
C LEU A 463 8.57 -21.72 -2.85
N GLN A 464 7.77 -21.52 -3.88
CA GLN A 464 8.02 -22.11 -5.17
C GLN A 464 8.80 -21.08 -6.01
N LEU A 465 10.09 -21.31 -6.22
CA LEU A 465 10.96 -20.49 -7.07
C LEU A 465 11.54 -21.40 -8.16
N ILE A 466 11.25 -21.10 -9.40
CA ILE A 466 11.71 -21.84 -10.57
C ILE A 466 12.51 -20.88 -11.47
N LYS A 467 13.73 -21.27 -11.77
CA LYS A 467 14.55 -20.63 -12.82
C LYS A 467 14.40 -21.45 -14.10
N HIS A 468 13.86 -20.84 -15.15
CA HIS A 468 13.67 -21.48 -16.44
C HIS A 468 14.93 -21.43 -17.30
#